data_abf99a4f74790313c2ea0663d35f73e1
#
_entry.id   abf99a4f74790313c2ea0663d35f73e1
#
_cell.length_a   1.000
_cell.length_b   1.000
_cell.length_c   1.000
_cell.angle_alpha   90.00
_cell.angle_beta   90.00
_cell.angle_gamma   90.00
#
_symmetry.space_group_name_H-M   'P 1'
#
loop_
_entity.id
_entity.type
_entity.pdbx_description
1 polymer ?
#
loop_
_entity_poly.entity_id
_entity_poly.type
_entity_poly.pdbx_seq_one_letter_code
_entity_poly.pdbx_strand_id
1 'polypeptide(L)'
;MNDSTDAFVSRIAAYPWPRGGVAVERARGGYTLYSQRTGAPVARLKPAGRNDQVQLFWRCRDTWATPGDFGPVILPLDEALDFIASEGFFWIDA
;
A
#
# COMPACT_ATOMS: atom_id res chain seq x y z
N MET A 1 2.94 10.62 21.28
CA MET A 1 2.87 10.12 20.65
C MET A 1 1.89 9.90 19.93
N ASN A 2 1.53 9.97 19.19
CA ASN A 2 0.63 9.82 18.56
C ASN A 2 0.46 8.81 17.89
N ASP A 3 -0.05 8.16 18.01
CA ASP A 3 -0.14 7.02 17.54
C ASP A 3 -1.11 6.75 16.56
N SER A 4 -2.05 7.58 16.29
CA SER A 4 -3.10 7.29 15.33
C SER A 4 -2.56 7.17 13.92
N THR A 5 -1.53 7.88 13.59
CA THR A 5 -0.97 7.71 12.27
C THR A 5 -0.16 6.45 12.18
N ASP A 6 0.38 6.00 13.30
CA ASP A 6 1.19 4.81 13.28
C ASP A 6 0.36 3.55 13.19
N ALA A 7 -0.95 3.65 13.40
CA ALA A 7 -1.80 2.48 13.28
C ALA A 7 -1.77 1.90 11.87
N PHE A 8 -1.77 2.74 10.84
CA PHE A 8 -1.65 2.23 9.48
C PHE A 8 -0.30 1.56 9.27
N VAL A 9 0.76 2.21 9.71
CA VAL A 9 2.10 1.64 9.56
C VAL A 9 2.20 0.30 10.26
N SER A 10 1.70 0.22 11.48
CA SER A 10 1.75 -1.02 12.24
C SER A 10 0.97 -2.14 11.58
N ARG A 11 -0.22 -1.84 11.10
CA ARG A 11 -1.04 -2.85 10.46
C ARG A 11 -0.43 -3.33 9.16
N ILE A 12 0.13 -2.41 8.38
CA ILE A 12 0.77 -2.78 7.12
C ILE A 12 1.99 -3.64 7.39
N ALA A 13 2.80 -3.24 8.36
CA ALA A 13 4.02 -3.99 8.67
C ALA A 13 3.73 -5.36 9.26
N ALA A 14 2.62 -5.49 9.97
CA ALA A 14 2.26 -6.76 10.59
C ALA A 14 1.58 -7.74 9.65
N TYR A 15 1.18 -7.28 8.49
CA TYR A 15 0.50 -8.14 7.53
C TYR A 15 1.45 -9.26 7.09
N PRO A 16 0.95 -10.50 6.95
CA PRO A 16 1.81 -11.63 6.56
C PRO A 16 2.07 -11.62 5.05
N TRP A 17 3.01 -10.79 4.63
CA TRP A 17 3.31 -10.62 3.21
C TRP A 17 3.95 -11.88 2.63
N PRO A 18 3.41 -12.39 1.51
CA PRO A 18 3.89 -13.66 0.96
C PRO A 18 5.23 -13.57 0.25
N ARG A 19 5.69 -12.38 -0.09
CA ARG A 19 6.92 -12.23 -0.85
C ARG A 19 8.00 -11.53 -0.05
N GLY A 20 8.09 -11.86 1.20
CA GLY A 20 8.97 -11.15 2.13
C GLY A 20 8.18 -10.02 2.73
N GLY A 21 8.74 -9.17 3.44
CA GLY A 21 8.03 -8.09 4.09
C GLY A 21 8.01 -6.83 3.24
N VAL A 22 7.33 -5.82 3.74
CA VAL A 22 7.37 -4.51 3.13
C VAL A 22 7.85 -3.50 4.17
N ALA A 23 8.54 -2.49 3.71
CA ALA A 23 8.87 -1.32 4.52
C ALA A 23 7.88 -0.24 4.16
N VAL A 24 7.44 0.53 5.14
CA VAL A 24 6.42 1.54 4.94
C VAL A 24 7.04 2.91 5.17
N GLU A 25 6.85 3.80 4.21
CA GLU A 25 7.30 5.16 4.35
C GLU A 25 6.10 6.09 4.27
N ARG A 26 5.95 6.94 5.28
CA ARG A 26 4.86 7.90 5.28
C ARG A 26 5.33 9.18 4.64
N ALA A 27 4.64 9.61 3.59
CA ALA A 27 5.05 10.81 2.87
C ALA A 27 3.87 11.37 2.11
N ARG A 28 3.76 12.67 2.11
CA ARG A 28 2.77 13.38 1.29
C ARG A 28 1.35 12.92 1.52
N GLY A 29 1.01 12.70 2.76
CA GLY A 29 -0.36 12.31 3.10
C GLY A 29 -0.71 10.88 2.79
N GLY A 30 0.26 10.04 2.51
CA GLY A 30 0.02 8.65 2.23
C GLY A 30 1.13 7.76 2.73
N TYR A 31 1.03 6.48 2.38
CA TYR A 31 1.99 5.47 2.81
C TYR A 31 2.48 4.72 1.59
N THR A 32 3.79 4.70 1.39
CA THR A 32 4.40 3.97 0.29
C THR A 32 5.02 2.69 0.83
N LEU A 33 4.71 1.58 0.19
CA LEU A 33 5.23 0.27 0.57
C LEU A 33 6.36 -0.10 -0.36
N TYR A 34 7.47 -0.50 0.23
CA TYR A 34 8.65 -0.94 -0.53
C TYR A 34 8.94 -2.38 -0.18
N SER A 35 9.35 -3.16 -1.16
CA SER A 35 9.75 -4.54 -0.91
C SER A 35 11.00 -4.55 -0.04
N GLN A 36 10.97 -5.28 1.05
CA GLN A 36 12.16 -5.41 1.88
C GLN A 36 13.25 -6.23 1.20
N ARG A 37 12.86 -7.05 0.25
CA ARG A 37 13.80 -7.90 -0.44
C ARG A 37 14.59 -7.13 -1.50
N THR A 38 13.94 -6.21 -2.21
CA THR A 38 14.59 -5.52 -3.33
C THR A 38 14.69 -4.03 -3.15
N GLY A 39 13.90 -3.45 -2.26
CA GLY A 39 13.81 -2.01 -2.11
C GLY A 39 12.91 -1.33 -3.12
N ALA A 40 12.35 -2.07 -4.04
CA ALA A 40 11.50 -1.48 -5.07
C ALA A 40 10.13 -1.11 -4.52
N PRO A 41 9.52 -0.03 -5.03
CA PRO A 41 8.19 0.33 -4.58
C PRO A 41 7.15 -0.70 -5.02
N VAL A 42 6.25 -1.02 -4.12
CA VAL A 42 5.20 -2.02 -4.36
C VAL A 42 3.86 -1.34 -4.58
N ALA A 43 3.47 -0.48 -3.67
CA ALA A 43 2.16 0.14 -3.71
C ALA A 43 2.16 1.39 -2.88
N ARG A 44 1.14 2.21 -3.06
CA ARG A 44 0.95 3.40 -2.23
C ARG A 44 -0.49 3.41 -1.76
N LEU A 45 -0.68 3.74 -0.50
CA LEU A 45 -2.01 3.82 0.10
C LEU A 45 -2.20 5.23 0.63
N LYS A 46 -3.37 5.79 0.35
CA LYS A 46 -3.68 7.14 0.80
C LYS A 46 -4.98 7.10 1.58
N PRO A 47 -5.00 7.55 2.82
CA PRO A 47 -6.26 7.53 3.58
C PRO A 47 -7.35 8.27 2.83
N ALA A 48 -8.51 7.65 2.74
CA ALA A 48 -9.60 8.18 1.94
C ALA A 48 -10.89 8.11 2.71
N GLY A 49 -11.29 9.19 3.29
CA GLY A 49 -12.54 9.22 4.00
C GLY A 49 -12.39 8.81 5.45
N ARG A 50 -13.32 7.99 5.95
CA ARG A 50 -13.38 7.69 7.34
C ARG A 50 -12.88 6.34 7.65
N ASN A 51 -12.67 6.09 8.89
CA ASN A 51 -12.27 4.79 9.38
C ASN A 51 -10.94 4.42 8.75
N ASP A 52 -10.83 3.21 8.26
CA ASP A 52 -9.57 2.73 7.72
C ASP A 52 -9.59 2.57 6.21
N GLN A 53 -10.42 3.35 5.53
CA GLN A 53 -10.46 3.25 4.07
C GLN A 53 -9.26 3.94 3.46
N VAL A 54 -8.72 3.33 2.43
CA VAL A 54 -7.55 3.86 1.72
C VAL A 54 -7.78 3.79 0.23
N GLN A 55 -7.20 4.75 -0.47
CA GLN A 55 -7.16 4.71 -1.92
C GLN A 55 -5.86 4.04 -2.33
N LEU A 56 -5.96 3.12 -3.28
CA LEU A 56 -4.85 2.27 -3.65
C LEU A 56 -4.23 2.73 -4.95
N PHE A 57 -2.89 2.74 -5.00
CA PHE A 57 -2.14 3.07 -6.19
C PHE A 57 -1.09 2.00 -6.43
N TRP A 58 -0.78 1.74 -7.71
CA TRP A 58 0.31 0.85 -8.06
C TRP A 58 1.36 1.62 -8.84
N ARG A 59 2.56 1.12 -8.83
CA ARG A 59 3.66 1.76 -9.53
C ARG A 59 3.62 1.37 -11.00
N CYS A 60 3.35 2.35 -11.85
CA CYS A 60 3.30 2.11 -13.28
C CYS A 60 4.40 2.93 -13.90
N ARG A 61 5.47 2.28 -14.25
CA ARG A 61 6.69 2.93 -14.74
C ARG A 61 7.23 3.83 -13.64
N ASP A 62 7.26 5.11 -13.84
CA ASP A 62 7.80 6.02 -12.85
C ASP A 62 6.73 6.81 -12.12
N THR A 63 5.50 6.38 -12.17
CA THR A 63 4.42 7.15 -11.58
C THR A 63 3.45 6.24 -10.86
N TRP A 64 2.61 6.84 -10.04
CA TRP A 64 1.56 6.11 -9.32
C TRP A 64 0.26 6.24 -10.09
N ALA A 65 -0.42 5.12 -10.29
CA ALA A 65 -1.66 5.07 -11.05
C ALA A 65 -2.69 4.24 -10.30
N THR A 66 -3.97 4.46 -10.61
CA THR A 66 -5.02 3.62 -10.04
C THR A 66 -5.00 2.28 -10.76
N PRO A 67 -5.18 1.19 -10.02
CA PRO A 67 -5.12 -0.14 -10.63
C PRO A 67 -6.35 -0.53 -11.42
N GLY A 68 -7.43 0.21 -11.31
CA GLY A 68 -8.64 -0.13 -12.03
C GLY A 68 -8.86 0.75 -13.23
N ASP A 69 -9.75 0.32 -14.12
CA ASP A 69 -10.07 1.08 -15.31
C ASP A 69 -11.19 2.08 -15.06
N PHE A 70 -11.82 2.00 -13.91
CA PHE A 70 -13.01 2.79 -13.65
C PHE A 70 -12.81 3.85 -12.60
N GLY A 71 -11.59 4.26 -12.35
CA GLY A 71 -11.31 5.31 -11.41
C GLY A 71 -10.68 4.80 -10.12
N PRO A 72 -10.73 5.60 -9.07
CA PRO A 72 -10.03 5.24 -7.82
C PRO A 72 -10.55 3.95 -7.21
N VAL A 73 -9.63 3.18 -6.66
CA VAL A 73 -9.97 1.97 -5.92
C VAL A 73 -9.82 2.32 -4.44
N ILE A 74 -10.93 2.31 -3.73
CA ILE A 74 -10.95 2.66 -2.30
C ILE A 74 -11.48 1.46 -1.54
N LEU A 75 -10.70 0.98 -0.59
CA LEU A 75 -11.01 -0.23 0.16
C LEU A 75 -10.66 -0.04 1.62
N PRO A 76 -11.29 -0.79 2.52
CA PRO A 76 -10.78 -0.87 3.88
C PRO A 76 -9.36 -1.38 3.86
N LEU A 77 -8.56 -0.95 4.82
CA LEU A 77 -7.12 -1.25 4.80
C LEU A 77 -6.85 -2.74 4.67
N ASP A 78 -7.54 -3.59 5.42
CA ASP A 78 -7.28 -5.02 5.35
C ASP A 78 -7.54 -5.59 3.96
N GLU A 79 -8.59 -5.12 3.30
CA GLU A 79 -8.89 -5.57 1.95
C GLU A 79 -7.87 -5.05 0.96
N ALA A 80 -7.40 -3.83 1.17
CA ALA A 80 -6.36 -3.28 0.30
C ALA A 80 -5.07 -4.08 0.43
N LEU A 81 -4.71 -4.48 1.63
CA LEU A 81 -3.50 -5.29 1.83
C LEU A 81 -3.64 -6.66 1.19
N ASP A 82 -4.83 -7.27 1.31
CA ASP A 82 -5.08 -8.56 0.65
C ASP A 82 -4.98 -8.42 -0.86
N PHE A 83 -5.51 -7.35 -1.39
CA PHE A 83 -5.46 -7.12 -2.83
C PHE A 83 -4.02 -6.96 -3.30
N ILE A 84 -3.23 -6.16 -2.60
CA ILE A 84 -1.82 -5.98 -2.94
C ILE A 84 -1.08 -7.31 -2.87
N ALA A 85 -1.33 -8.08 -1.82
CA ALA A 85 -0.61 -9.33 -1.63
C ALA A 85 -0.91 -10.35 -2.70
N SER A 86 -2.14 -10.34 -3.22
CA SER A 86 -2.58 -11.38 -4.15
C SER A 86 -2.36 -11.02 -5.62
N GLU A 87 -2.15 -9.74 -5.95
CA GLU A 87 -2.01 -9.35 -7.34
C GLU A 87 -0.56 -9.20 -7.72
N GLY A 88 -0.13 -10.03 -8.65
CA GLY A 88 1.28 -10.06 -9.02
C GLY A 88 1.82 -8.78 -9.62
N PHE A 89 0.95 -7.95 -10.24
CA PHE A 89 1.45 -6.76 -10.89
C PHE A 89 2.05 -5.74 -9.94
N PHE A 90 1.69 -5.80 -8.66
CA PHE A 90 2.33 -4.93 -7.67
C PHE A 90 3.78 -5.32 -7.43
N TRP A 91 4.12 -6.56 -7.74
CA TRP A 91 5.40 -7.14 -7.37
C TRP A 91 6.33 -7.37 -8.55
N ILE A 92 6.01 -6.86 -9.71
CA ILE A 92 6.79 -7.14 -10.90
C ILE A 92 8.25 -6.77 -10.72
N ASP A 93 8.53 -5.61 -10.14
CA ASP A 93 9.89 -5.17 -9.94
C ASP A 93 10.35 -5.35 -8.51
N ALA A 94 9.56 -5.96 -7.70
CA ALA A 94 9.87 -6.11 -6.28
C ALA A 94 10.28 -7.57 -5.91
#